data_afb0e46b354aa42b552697cbc73307b6
#
_entry.id   afb0e46b354aa42b552697cbc73307b6
#
_cell.length_a   1.000
_cell.length_b   1.000
_cell.length_c   1.000
_cell.angle_alpha   90.00
_cell.angle_beta   90.00
_cell.angle_gamma   90.00
#
_symmetry.space_group_name_H-M   'P 1'
#
loop_
_entity.id
_entity.type
_entity.pdbx_description
1 polymer ?
#
loop_
_entity_poly.entity_id
_entity_poly.type
_entity_poly.pdbx_seq_one_letter_code
_entity_poly.pdbx_strand_id
1 'polypeptide(L)'
;MKRCTFKWTIIPILLLVLGFASEGFAQRRFEAEVGPGIEALPYSRVGRSGWQFAKLPSSARMASLGGIATVLSKADANAALTNPATISDVTNISLSGSSMNWIADITYYSGAVVKNFDQWGVFGLSINTLDYGDMVRTENQELFGPDGETLGRTQPVIDGLGTFSGGDLAVGFNYGRRITDRLQIGGTVKYFQETLDDATTGNWAIDIGTYYHTGIKSLRIAMLGQNFGPDTQFTKYDEQIQIPPSQVRMPMVFKLGAAFDLVEQSEDQPHLLTVATEFTHPNDGDEKMHVGAEYGLRNLAYVRGGYRFNYDEEGLTAGGGLNLKRDQYGISVDYAYIEFGRLGSVHVVTVGFDFGQ
;
A
#
# COMPACT_ATOMS: atom_id res chain seq x y z
N MET A 1 -43.65 -9.64 -20.42
CA MET A 1 -42.69 -10.66 -19.89
C MET A 1 -41.58 -10.86 -20.92
N LYS A 2 -40.48 -10.12 -20.80
CA LYS A 2 -39.25 -10.35 -21.58
C LYS A 2 -38.30 -11.19 -20.77
N ARG A 3 -38.02 -12.41 -21.22
CA ARG A 3 -37.08 -13.36 -20.60
C ARG A 3 -35.66 -12.79 -20.76
N CYS A 4 -35.02 -12.51 -19.64
CA CYS A 4 -33.60 -12.14 -19.57
C CYS A 4 -32.78 -13.42 -19.83
N THR A 5 -32.27 -13.57 -21.04
CA THR A 5 -31.32 -14.65 -21.37
C THR A 5 -29.95 -14.22 -20.90
N PHE A 6 -29.56 -14.70 -19.72
CA PHE A 6 -28.21 -14.58 -19.19
C PHE A 6 -27.25 -15.39 -20.08
N LYS A 7 -26.49 -14.73 -20.90
CA LYS A 7 -25.54 -15.40 -21.81
C LYS A 7 -24.31 -15.86 -21.02
N TRP A 8 -24.12 -17.15 -20.97
CA TRP A 8 -23.03 -17.91 -20.35
C TRP A 8 -21.60 -17.65 -20.90
N THR A 9 -21.36 -16.49 -21.53
CA THR A 9 -20.07 -16.15 -22.16
C THR A 9 -19.05 -15.54 -21.19
N ILE A 10 -19.40 -15.30 -19.92
CA ILE A 10 -18.50 -14.69 -18.91
C ILE A 10 -17.68 -15.74 -18.13
N ILE A 11 -18.19 -16.96 -18.06
CA ILE A 11 -17.52 -18.08 -17.32
C ILE A 11 -16.13 -18.44 -17.89
N PRO A 12 -15.89 -18.45 -19.23
CA PRO A 12 -14.55 -18.80 -19.74
C PRO A 12 -13.48 -17.73 -19.46
N ILE A 13 -13.86 -16.46 -19.30
CA ILE A 13 -12.89 -15.39 -18.98
C ILE A 13 -12.43 -15.50 -17.52
N LEU A 14 -13.34 -15.82 -16.60
CA LEU A 14 -13.01 -16.03 -15.19
C LEU A 14 -12.16 -17.30 -14.99
N LEU A 15 -12.44 -18.35 -15.75
CA LEU A 15 -11.66 -19.59 -15.75
C LEU A 15 -10.28 -19.42 -16.42
N LEU A 16 -10.15 -18.50 -17.38
CA LEU A 16 -8.85 -18.18 -17.99
C LEU A 16 -7.94 -17.44 -17.00
N VAL A 17 -8.47 -16.54 -16.19
CA VAL A 17 -7.71 -15.83 -15.12
C VAL A 17 -7.31 -16.79 -14.01
N LEU A 18 -8.17 -17.76 -13.64
CA LEU A 18 -7.86 -18.78 -12.66
C LEU A 18 -6.92 -19.88 -13.19
N GLY A 19 -6.92 -20.14 -14.51
CA GLY A 19 -6.04 -21.10 -15.16
C GLY A 19 -4.57 -20.66 -15.22
N PHE A 20 -4.32 -19.35 -15.27
CA PHE A 20 -2.95 -18.81 -15.19
C PHE A 20 -2.37 -18.82 -13.77
N ALA A 21 -3.19 -18.99 -12.73
CA ALA A 21 -2.72 -19.08 -11.35
C ALA A 21 -2.19 -20.49 -10.96
N SER A 22 -2.41 -21.51 -11.79
CA SER A 22 -2.04 -22.91 -11.48
C SER A 22 -0.75 -23.39 -12.12
N GLU A 23 -0.25 -22.69 -13.14
CA GLU A 23 1.09 -22.96 -13.66
C GLU A 23 2.02 -21.89 -13.09
N GLY A 24 2.74 -22.27 -12.03
CA GLY A 24 3.72 -21.40 -11.39
C GLY A 24 4.59 -20.78 -12.48
N PHE A 25 4.61 -19.45 -12.57
CA PHE A 25 5.66 -18.74 -13.23
C PHE A 25 6.96 -19.23 -12.60
N ALA A 26 7.62 -20.15 -13.31
CA ALA A 26 8.89 -20.67 -12.90
C ALA A 26 9.82 -19.47 -12.74
N GLN A 27 10.03 -19.06 -11.50
CA GLN A 27 11.14 -18.19 -11.15
C GLN A 27 12.36 -18.86 -11.77
N ARG A 28 12.98 -18.24 -12.77
CA ARG A 28 14.33 -18.59 -13.14
C ARG A 28 15.17 -18.30 -11.90
N ARG A 29 15.35 -19.32 -11.06
CA ARG A 29 16.39 -19.30 -10.05
C ARG A 29 17.68 -19.01 -10.81
N PHE A 30 18.29 -17.88 -10.51
CA PHE A 30 19.69 -17.71 -10.78
C PHE A 30 20.39 -18.71 -9.85
N GLU A 31 20.60 -19.92 -10.32
CA GLU A 31 21.50 -20.88 -9.70
C GLU A 31 22.91 -20.32 -9.88
N ALA A 32 23.39 -19.66 -8.84
CA ALA A 32 24.82 -19.48 -8.69
C ALA A 32 25.41 -20.89 -8.71
N GLU A 33 26.34 -21.17 -9.62
CA GLU A 33 27.11 -22.42 -9.61
C GLU A 33 27.85 -22.51 -8.27
N VAL A 34 27.22 -23.17 -7.32
CA VAL A 34 27.82 -23.54 -6.03
C VAL A 34 28.46 -24.90 -6.27
N GLY A 35 29.73 -25.04 -5.90
CA GLY A 35 30.46 -26.27 -6.10
C GLY A 35 29.77 -27.52 -5.55
N PRO A 36 30.12 -28.72 -6.02
CA PRO A 36 29.43 -29.96 -5.71
C PRO A 36 29.37 -30.21 -4.19
N GLY A 37 28.14 -30.27 -3.65
CA GLY A 37 27.85 -30.61 -2.27
C GLY A 37 27.31 -29.48 -1.39
N ILE A 38 27.11 -28.27 -1.92
CA ILE A 38 26.45 -27.17 -1.20
C ILE A 38 25.14 -26.87 -1.93
N GLU A 39 23.99 -27.20 -1.32
CA GLU A 39 22.71 -26.69 -1.81
C GLU A 39 22.72 -25.16 -1.67
N ALA A 40 22.63 -24.46 -2.80
CA ALA A 40 22.46 -23.03 -2.79
C ALA A 40 21.12 -22.71 -2.09
N LEU A 41 21.18 -22.12 -0.91
CA LEU A 41 19.97 -21.60 -0.26
C LEU A 41 19.32 -20.60 -1.20
N PRO A 42 17.99 -20.66 -1.38
CA PRO A 42 17.29 -19.71 -2.24
C PRO A 42 17.61 -18.30 -1.77
N TYR A 43 18.09 -17.47 -2.70
CA TYR A 43 18.47 -16.11 -2.39
C TYR A 43 17.22 -15.28 -2.07
N SER A 44 16.99 -15.04 -0.79
CA SER A 44 15.89 -14.18 -0.33
C SER A 44 16.28 -12.70 -0.43
N ARG A 45 15.39 -11.87 -0.99
CA ARG A 45 15.54 -10.41 -1.04
C ARG A 45 14.89 -9.73 0.16
N VAL A 46 14.23 -10.49 1.02
CA VAL A 46 13.50 -9.98 2.19
C VAL A 46 14.45 -9.26 3.15
N GLY A 47 13.99 -8.11 3.69
CA GLY A 47 14.74 -7.32 4.66
C GLY A 47 15.83 -6.42 4.08
N ARG A 48 15.87 -6.19 2.77
CA ARG A 48 16.90 -5.36 2.11
C ARG A 48 16.50 -3.92 1.86
N SER A 49 15.24 -3.59 2.01
CA SER A 49 14.72 -2.22 1.83
C SER A 49 14.30 -1.63 3.17
N GLY A 50 14.58 -0.35 3.38
CA GLY A 50 13.99 0.48 4.44
C GLY A 50 12.58 0.93 4.10
N TRP A 51 12.03 1.83 4.93
CA TRP A 51 10.73 2.49 4.72
C TRP A 51 9.59 1.56 4.31
N GLN A 52 9.52 0.38 4.93
CA GLN A 52 8.50 -0.63 4.62
C GLN A 52 7.07 -0.11 4.84
N PHE A 53 6.90 0.91 5.68
CA PHE A 53 5.62 1.57 5.90
C PHE A 53 5.02 2.17 4.61
N ALA A 54 5.83 2.48 3.61
CA ALA A 54 5.38 2.98 2.31
C ALA A 54 4.58 1.94 1.49
N LYS A 55 4.57 0.68 1.90
CA LYS A 55 3.78 -0.40 1.30
C LYS A 55 2.46 -0.66 2.03
N LEU A 56 2.26 -0.05 3.20
CA LEU A 56 1.03 -0.21 3.97
C LEU A 56 -0.17 0.41 3.25
N PRO A 57 -1.39 -0.15 3.45
CA PRO A 57 -2.58 0.43 2.86
C PRO A 57 -2.88 1.79 3.48
N SER A 58 -2.95 2.83 2.65
CA SER A 58 -3.15 4.21 3.09
C SER A 58 -4.62 4.59 3.32
N SER A 59 -5.58 3.71 3.02
CA SER A 59 -7.00 3.98 3.26
C SER A 59 -7.78 2.71 3.54
N ALA A 60 -8.90 2.84 4.27
CA ALA A 60 -9.79 1.72 4.56
C ALA A 60 -10.38 1.10 3.29
N ARG A 61 -10.67 1.89 2.25
CA ARG A 61 -11.15 1.36 0.99
C ARG A 61 -10.10 0.47 0.31
N MET A 62 -8.85 0.92 0.22
CA MET A 62 -7.75 0.11 -0.30
C MET A 62 -7.55 -1.16 0.53
N ALA A 63 -7.52 -1.03 1.85
CA ALA A 63 -7.34 -2.13 2.78
C ALA A 63 -8.40 -3.21 2.61
N SER A 64 -9.69 -2.82 2.55
CA SER A 64 -10.84 -3.73 2.44
C SER A 64 -10.93 -4.48 1.11
N LEU A 65 -10.24 -4.01 0.08
CA LEU A 65 -10.20 -4.58 -1.26
C LEU A 65 -8.91 -5.38 -1.53
N GLY A 66 -8.35 -5.99 -0.49
CA GLY A 66 -7.13 -6.78 -0.61
C GLY A 66 -5.86 -5.94 -0.78
N GLY A 67 -5.92 -4.62 -0.64
CA GLY A 67 -4.78 -3.73 -0.88
C GLY A 67 -4.67 -3.21 -2.31
N ILE A 68 -5.70 -3.39 -3.14
CA ILE A 68 -5.73 -2.87 -4.51
C ILE A 68 -5.71 -1.34 -4.49
N ALA A 69 -4.68 -0.75 -5.08
CA ALA A 69 -4.39 0.67 -5.04
C ALA A 69 -4.46 1.35 -6.41
N THR A 70 -4.18 0.61 -7.49
CA THR A 70 -3.89 1.21 -8.79
C THR A 70 -5.13 1.61 -9.58
N VAL A 71 -6.15 0.74 -9.61
CA VAL A 71 -7.24 0.78 -10.62
C VAL A 71 -8.58 1.20 -10.04
N LEU A 72 -8.70 1.31 -8.72
CA LEU A 72 -9.94 1.66 -8.04
C LEU A 72 -9.99 3.14 -7.66
N SER A 73 -10.15 4.02 -8.65
CA SER A 73 -10.35 5.45 -8.42
C SER A 73 -11.76 5.74 -7.89
N LYS A 74 -11.87 6.74 -7.01
CA LYS A 74 -13.14 7.26 -6.49
C LYS A 74 -13.25 8.78 -6.63
N ALA A 75 -12.35 9.41 -7.36
CA ALA A 75 -12.29 10.87 -7.51
C ALA A 75 -12.19 11.61 -6.16
N ASP A 76 -11.41 11.06 -5.22
CA ASP A 76 -11.20 11.62 -3.89
C ASP A 76 -9.71 11.82 -3.58
N ALA A 77 -9.40 12.45 -2.45
CA ALA A 77 -8.02 12.74 -2.05
C ALA A 77 -7.17 11.48 -1.77
N ASN A 78 -7.79 10.32 -1.48
CA ASN A 78 -7.05 9.06 -1.27
C ASN A 78 -6.27 8.64 -2.53
N ALA A 79 -6.68 9.10 -3.70
CA ALA A 79 -5.97 8.88 -4.95
C ALA A 79 -4.51 9.39 -4.91
N ALA A 80 -4.24 10.49 -4.20
CA ALA A 80 -2.89 11.03 -4.03
C ALA A 80 -1.96 10.12 -3.21
N LEU A 81 -2.54 9.25 -2.38
CA LEU A 81 -1.83 8.27 -1.57
C LEU A 81 -1.64 6.92 -2.30
N THR A 82 -2.34 6.72 -3.41
CA THR A 82 -2.37 5.46 -4.17
C THR A 82 -1.81 5.65 -5.58
N ASN A 83 -2.66 5.89 -6.57
CA ASN A 83 -2.24 6.14 -7.95
C ASN A 83 -2.43 7.62 -8.31
N PRO A 84 -1.35 8.40 -8.46
CA PRO A 84 -1.44 9.83 -8.73
C PRO A 84 -2.16 10.18 -10.05
N ALA A 85 -2.27 9.26 -11.00
CA ALA A 85 -3.03 9.50 -12.22
C ALA A 85 -4.52 9.75 -11.93
N THR A 86 -5.06 9.05 -10.93
CA THR A 86 -6.49 9.07 -10.60
C THR A 86 -6.95 10.30 -9.83
N ILE A 87 -6.02 11.15 -9.33
CA ILE A 87 -6.39 12.46 -8.77
C ILE A 87 -7.04 13.36 -9.82
N SER A 88 -6.77 13.13 -11.12
CA SER A 88 -7.32 13.89 -12.23
C SER A 88 -8.85 13.82 -12.36
N ASP A 89 -9.49 12.91 -11.63
CA ASP A 89 -10.96 12.80 -11.55
C ASP A 89 -11.57 13.71 -10.47
N VAL A 90 -10.75 14.30 -9.59
CA VAL A 90 -11.23 15.25 -8.58
C VAL A 90 -11.72 16.53 -9.25
N THR A 91 -12.96 16.93 -8.94
CA THR A 91 -13.61 18.05 -9.61
C THR A 91 -13.25 19.41 -9.04
N ASN A 92 -13.05 19.52 -7.72
CA ASN A 92 -12.67 20.78 -7.08
C ASN A 92 -11.66 20.54 -5.95
N ILE A 93 -12.10 20.44 -4.70
CA ILE A 93 -11.23 20.18 -3.54
C ILE A 93 -11.70 18.91 -2.85
N SER A 94 -10.76 18.04 -2.53
CA SER A 94 -10.98 16.85 -1.71
C SER A 94 -9.91 16.74 -0.63
N LEU A 95 -10.33 16.29 0.56
CA LEU A 95 -9.45 15.98 1.70
C LEU A 95 -9.75 14.57 2.19
N SER A 96 -8.73 13.89 2.68
CA SER A 96 -8.90 12.60 3.35
C SER A 96 -7.91 12.45 4.49
N GLY A 97 -8.31 11.67 5.49
CA GLY A 97 -7.45 11.25 6.58
C GLY A 97 -7.79 9.83 7.01
N SER A 98 -6.78 9.05 7.31
CA SER A 98 -6.93 7.66 7.75
C SER A 98 -6.09 7.40 8.99
N SER A 99 -6.60 6.50 9.83
CA SER A 99 -5.89 5.96 10.99
C SER A 99 -5.94 4.44 10.95
N MET A 100 -4.83 3.81 11.25
CA MET A 100 -4.68 2.36 11.27
C MET A 100 -3.87 1.95 12.50
N ASN A 101 -4.46 1.10 13.34
CA ASN A 101 -3.74 0.41 14.39
C ASN A 101 -3.09 -0.83 13.78
N TRP A 102 -1.77 -0.75 13.57
CA TRP A 102 -0.96 -1.82 13.01
C TRP A 102 -0.62 -2.86 14.08
N ILE A 103 0.04 -3.93 13.68
CA ILE A 103 0.55 -4.96 14.61
C ILE A 103 1.57 -4.34 15.59
N ALA A 104 1.71 -4.95 16.78
CA ALA A 104 2.65 -4.53 17.85
C ALA A 104 2.41 -3.11 18.36
N ASP A 105 1.15 -2.66 18.43
CA ASP A 105 0.73 -1.34 18.91
C ASP A 105 1.31 -0.16 18.11
N ILE A 106 1.84 -0.42 16.93
CA ILE A 106 2.31 0.61 16.01
C ILE A 106 1.10 1.34 15.42
N THR A 107 1.16 2.65 15.33
CA THR A 107 0.10 3.45 14.75
C THR A 107 0.53 4.08 13.43
N TYR A 108 -0.30 3.94 12.40
CA TYR A 108 -0.08 4.54 11.10
C TYR A 108 -1.19 5.55 10.78
N TYR A 109 -0.78 6.73 10.35
CA TYR A 109 -1.68 7.78 9.86
C TYR A 109 -1.34 8.13 8.43
N SER A 110 -2.37 8.41 7.64
CA SER A 110 -2.21 8.96 6.30
C SER A 110 -3.22 10.06 6.04
N GLY A 111 -2.86 11.00 5.20
CA GLY A 111 -3.75 12.09 4.83
C GLY A 111 -3.36 12.71 3.51
N ALA A 112 -4.34 13.29 2.83
CA ALA A 112 -4.10 14.02 1.59
C ALA A 112 -5.10 15.17 1.41
N VAL A 113 -4.65 16.18 0.67
CA VAL A 113 -5.47 17.25 0.12
C VAL A 113 -5.18 17.36 -1.35
N VAL A 114 -6.23 17.45 -2.14
CA VAL A 114 -6.15 17.53 -3.60
C VAL A 114 -7.03 18.67 -4.10
N LYS A 115 -6.51 19.46 -5.04
CA LYS A 115 -7.25 20.55 -5.67
C LYS A 115 -7.09 20.53 -7.17
N ASN A 116 -8.24 20.68 -7.86
CA ASN A 116 -8.29 20.86 -9.30
C ASN A 116 -8.05 22.34 -9.66
N PHE A 117 -7.14 22.57 -10.59
CA PHE A 117 -6.82 23.89 -11.17
C PHE A 117 -7.20 23.95 -12.66
N ASP A 118 -8.26 23.26 -13.03
CA ASP A 118 -8.84 23.22 -14.37
C ASP A 118 -7.78 22.88 -15.46
N GLN A 119 -7.46 23.83 -16.32
CA GLN A 119 -6.53 23.62 -17.43
C GLN A 119 -5.09 23.26 -17.01
N TRP A 120 -4.69 23.56 -15.76
CA TRP A 120 -3.36 23.23 -15.22
C TRP A 120 -3.27 21.80 -14.71
N GLY A 121 -4.41 21.12 -14.56
CA GLY A 121 -4.51 19.78 -13.98
C GLY A 121 -4.77 19.81 -12.47
N VAL A 122 -4.59 18.67 -11.84
CA VAL A 122 -4.90 18.48 -10.42
C VAL A 122 -3.60 18.33 -9.64
N PHE A 123 -3.49 19.08 -8.55
CA PHE A 123 -2.35 19.03 -7.64
C PHE A 123 -2.80 18.51 -6.27
N GLY A 124 -1.89 17.82 -5.58
CA GLY A 124 -2.16 17.29 -4.25
C GLY A 124 -0.92 17.33 -3.36
N LEU A 125 -1.19 17.33 -2.07
CA LEU A 125 -0.21 17.07 -1.01
C LEU A 125 -0.66 15.83 -0.26
N SER A 126 0.29 14.95 0.06
CA SER A 126 0.04 13.72 0.82
C SER A 126 1.05 13.58 1.95
N ILE A 127 0.62 12.95 3.02
CA ILE A 127 1.45 12.66 4.18
C ILE A 127 1.12 11.25 4.67
N ASN A 128 2.16 10.51 5.01
CA ASN A 128 2.06 9.23 5.72
C ASN A 128 3.04 9.28 6.90
N THR A 129 2.62 8.80 8.05
CA THR A 129 3.48 8.71 9.23
C THR A 129 3.23 7.41 9.98
N LEU A 130 4.29 6.82 10.49
CA LEU A 130 4.27 5.63 11.32
C LEU A 130 4.92 5.97 12.65
N ASP A 131 4.23 5.65 13.74
CA ASP A 131 4.71 5.82 15.12
C ASP A 131 4.91 4.44 15.75
N TYR A 132 6.14 4.14 16.13
CA TYR A 132 6.51 2.87 16.76
C TYR A 132 6.17 2.82 18.25
N GLY A 133 5.78 3.96 18.84
CA GLY A 133 5.59 4.08 20.29
C GLY A 133 6.90 4.01 21.08
N ASP A 134 6.76 3.86 22.38
CA ASP A 134 7.91 3.75 23.30
C ASP A 134 8.42 2.31 23.35
N MET A 135 9.70 2.13 23.04
CA MET A 135 10.40 0.84 23.11
C MET A 135 11.34 0.81 24.31
N VAL A 136 11.34 -0.30 25.03
CA VAL A 136 12.24 -0.47 26.18
C VAL A 136 13.68 -0.64 25.70
N ARG A 137 14.57 0.19 26.23
CA ARG A 137 16.01 0.10 25.93
C ARG A 137 16.62 -1.11 26.64
N THR A 138 17.37 -1.88 25.88
CA THR A 138 18.08 -3.06 26.41
C THR A 138 19.57 -2.93 26.14
N GLU A 139 20.40 -3.34 27.07
CA GLU A 139 21.85 -3.41 26.92
C GLU A 139 22.35 -4.82 27.25
N ASN A 140 23.32 -5.30 26.49
CA ASN A 140 23.94 -6.58 26.79
C ASN A 140 25.10 -6.39 27.82
N GLN A 141 24.91 -6.91 29.02
CA GLN A 141 25.96 -6.94 30.04
C GLN A 141 26.70 -8.27 30.03
N GLU A 142 28.01 -8.22 30.16
CA GLU A 142 28.82 -9.41 30.34
C GLU A 142 28.53 -10.07 31.69
N LEU A 143 28.41 -11.38 31.66
CA LEU A 143 28.28 -12.17 32.88
C LEU A 143 29.65 -12.50 33.43
N PHE A 144 29.83 -12.22 34.71
CA PHE A 144 31.05 -12.56 35.45
C PHE A 144 30.80 -13.76 36.36
N GLY A 145 31.78 -14.65 36.45
CA GLY A 145 31.78 -15.75 37.37
C GLY A 145 32.02 -15.29 38.83
N PRO A 146 31.90 -16.20 39.83
CA PRO A 146 32.10 -15.88 41.22
C PRO A 146 33.49 -15.29 41.52
N ASP A 147 34.48 -15.60 40.70
CA ASP A 147 35.86 -15.16 40.80
C ASP A 147 36.14 -13.85 40.04
N GLY A 148 35.08 -13.21 39.46
CA GLY A 148 35.21 -11.99 38.67
C GLY A 148 35.73 -12.17 37.25
N GLU A 149 35.89 -13.40 36.78
CA GLU A 149 36.26 -13.67 35.38
C GLU A 149 35.03 -13.60 34.46
N THR A 150 35.20 -13.05 33.25
CA THR A 150 34.11 -13.04 32.26
C THR A 150 33.78 -14.46 31.82
N LEU A 151 32.50 -14.79 31.83
CA LEU A 151 31.99 -16.08 31.36
C LEU A 151 31.91 -16.20 29.84
N GLY A 152 32.29 -15.13 29.11
CA GLY A 152 32.13 -15.06 27.65
C GLY A 152 30.68 -15.16 27.20
N ARG A 153 29.72 -14.82 28.06
CA ARG A 153 28.29 -14.78 27.81
C ARG A 153 27.75 -13.41 28.20
N THR A 154 26.78 -12.93 27.47
CA THR A 154 26.04 -11.71 27.76
C THR A 154 24.61 -12.03 28.12
N GLN A 155 23.99 -11.21 28.96
CA GLN A 155 22.56 -11.21 29.21
C GLN A 155 21.98 -9.82 28.93
N PRO A 156 20.74 -9.73 28.38
CA PRO A 156 20.07 -8.47 28.26
C PRO A 156 19.65 -7.93 29.62
N VAL A 157 19.97 -6.68 29.91
CA VAL A 157 19.55 -5.94 31.10
C VAL A 157 18.60 -4.87 30.63
N ILE A 158 17.46 -4.73 31.34
CA ILE A 158 16.37 -3.80 31.02
C ILE A 158 16.29 -2.68 32.05
N ASP A 159 16.69 -2.99 33.31
CA ASP A 159 16.49 -2.09 34.44
C ASP A 159 17.33 -0.81 34.34
N GLY A 160 16.66 0.34 34.44
CA GLY A 160 17.28 1.65 34.55
C GLY A 160 17.76 2.29 33.24
N LEU A 161 17.56 1.65 32.09
CA LEU A 161 18.03 2.18 30.80
C LEU A 161 17.02 3.12 30.12
N GLY A 162 15.77 3.19 30.60
CA GLY A 162 14.71 4.02 30.02
C GLY A 162 14.12 3.44 28.73
N THR A 163 13.45 4.32 27.98
CA THR A 163 12.81 4.00 26.69
C THR A 163 13.42 4.83 25.56
N PHE A 164 13.22 4.40 24.35
CA PHE A 164 13.48 5.17 23.13
C PHE A 164 12.28 5.05 22.22
N SER A 165 12.13 5.97 21.30
CA SER A 165 11.06 5.97 20.30
C SER A 165 11.62 6.01 18.89
N GLY A 166 10.75 5.73 17.92
CA GLY A 166 11.06 5.82 16.51
C GLY A 166 9.81 6.11 15.70
N GLY A 167 10.02 6.49 14.46
CA GLY A 167 8.91 6.75 13.56
C GLY A 167 9.37 7.10 12.16
N ASP A 168 8.43 6.97 11.24
CA ASP A 168 8.61 7.26 9.84
C ASP A 168 7.69 8.38 9.38
N LEU A 169 8.15 9.16 8.43
CA LEU A 169 7.41 10.21 7.76
C LEU A 169 7.65 10.12 6.25
N ALA A 170 6.58 10.23 5.46
CA ALA A 170 6.66 10.52 4.04
C ALA A 170 5.75 11.68 3.67
N VAL A 171 6.28 12.66 2.97
CA VAL A 171 5.53 13.81 2.44
C VAL A 171 5.63 13.78 0.93
N GLY A 172 4.49 13.85 0.23
CA GLY A 172 4.40 13.79 -1.22
C GLY A 172 3.75 15.02 -1.84
N PHE A 173 4.31 15.47 -2.96
CA PHE A 173 3.68 16.43 -3.86
C PHE A 173 3.21 15.69 -5.10
N ASN A 174 1.91 15.75 -5.37
CA ASN A 174 1.22 14.97 -6.38
C ASN A 174 0.77 15.87 -7.53
N TYR A 175 0.86 15.35 -8.73
CA TYR A 175 0.31 15.95 -9.94
C TYR A 175 -0.40 14.90 -10.78
N GLY A 176 -1.59 15.20 -11.27
CA GLY A 176 -2.33 14.33 -12.17
C GLY A 176 -3.05 15.12 -13.25
N ARG A 177 -3.14 14.51 -14.44
CA ARG A 177 -3.81 15.13 -15.58
C ARG A 177 -4.44 14.08 -16.49
N ARG A 178 -5.63 14.40 -16.99
CA ARG A 178 -6.27 13.67 -18.07
C ARG A 178 -5.67 14.13 -19.41
N ILE A 179 -5.03 13.22 -20.14
CA ILE A 179 -4.37 13.49 -21.42
C ILE A 179 -5.35 13.31 -22.57
N THR A 180 -6.18 12.28 -22.50
CA THR A 180 -7.26 12.01 -23.43
C THR A 180 -8.49 11.60 -22.63
N ASP A 181 -9.65 11.44 -23.31
CA ASP A 181 -10.88 10.97 -22.67
C ASP A 181 -10.73 9.61 -21.98
N ARG A 182 -9.68 8.85 -22.32
CA ARG A 182 -9.44 7.50 -21.83
C ARG A 182 -8.16 7.34 -21.02
N LEU A 183 -7.20 8.25 -21.16
CA LEU A 183 -5.88 8.14 -20.54
C LEU A 183 -5.64 9.25 -19.54
N GLN A 184 -5.33 8.87 -18.33
CA GLN A 184 -4.85 9.72 -17.25
C GLN A 184 -3.41 9.35 -16.91
N ILE A 185 -2.60 10.34 -16.59
CA ILE A 185 -1.23 10.16 -16.09
C ILE A 185 -1.03 11.00 -14.83
N GLY A 186 -0.13 10.57 -13.98
CA GLY A 186 0.23 11.33 -12.78
C GLY A 186 1.58 10.93 -12.25
N GLY A 187 2.11 11.78 -11.39
CA GLY A 187 3.37 11.56 -10.72
C GLY A 187 3.35 12.16 -9.32
N THR A 188 4.17 11.61 -8.44
CA THR A 188 4.40 12.10 -7.10
C THR A 188 5.89 12.22 -6.85
N VAL A 189 6.33 13.31 -6.26
CA VAL A 189 7.67 13.44 -5.67
C VAL A 189 7.49 13.33 -4.17
N LYS A 190 8.21 12.38 -3.53
CA LYS A 190 8.12 12.09 -2.11
C LYS A 190 9.45 12.35 -1.43
N TYR A 191 9.38 12.82 -0.20
CA TYR A 191 10.49 12.83 0.75
C TYR A 191 10.15 11.88 1.89
N PHE A 192 11.06 10.95 2.17
CA PHE A 192 10.99 10.00 3.26
C PHE A 192 11.98 10.39 4.36
N GLN A 193 11.56 10.22 5.60
CA GLN A 193 12.42 10.33 6.77
C GLN A 193 12.11 9.17 7.71
N GLU A 194 13.13 8.53 8.23
CA GLU A 194 13.05 7.50 9.25
C GLU A 194 13.92 7.94 10.42
N THR A 195 13.38 7.86 11.62
CA THR A 195 14.08 8.18 12.87
C THR A 195 13.95 7.01 13.82
N LEU A 196 15.07 6.56 14.35
CA LEU A 196 15.13 5.53 15.37
C LEU A 196 16.11 5.96 16.44
N ASP A 197 15.60 6.21 17.64
CA ASP A 197 16.34 6.81 18.74
C ASP A 197 16.98 8.15 18.31
N ASP A 198 18.30 8.25 18.31
CA ASP A 198 19.07 9.43 17.91
C ASP A 198 19.59 9.36 16.45
N ALA A 199 19.29 8.30 15.72
CA ALA A 199 19.67 8.12 14.33
C ALA A 199 18.53 8.52 13.38
N THR A 200 18.83 9.34 12.38
CA THR A 200 17.87 9.78 11.37
C THR A 200 18.45 9.57 9.99
N THR A 201 17.62 9.10 9.06
CA THR A 201 17.95 9.04 7.64
C THR A 201 16.80 9.60 6.80
N GLY A 202 17.11 10.07 5.61
CA GLY A 202 16.10 10.58 4.69
C GLY A 202 16.45 10.32 3.24
N ASN A 203 15.44 10.25 2.40
CA ASN A 203 15.61 10.00 0.98
C ASN A 203 14.46 10.58 0.14
N TRP A 204 14.70 10.74 -1.14
CA TRP A 204 13.71 11.16 -2.12
C TRP A 204 13.29 9.99 -2.99
N ALA A 205 12.02 9.98 -3.38
CA ALA A 205 11.51 9.01 -4.34
C ALA A 205 10.47 9.65 -5.26
N ILE A 206 10.23 8.96 -6.38
CA ILE A 206 9.25 9.37 -7.39
C ILE A 206 8.29 8.21 -7.63
N ASP A 207 6.99 8.53 -7.74
CA ASP A 207 5.98 7.61 -8.25
C ASP A 207 5.50 8.09 -9.61
N ILE A 208 5.16 7.14 -10.47
CA ILE A 208 4.56 7.39 -11.79
C ILE A 208 3.38 6.44 -11.96
N GLY A 209 2.22 7.01 -12.25
CA GLY A 209 0.99 6.25 -12.45
C GLY A 209 0.33 6.54 -13.79
N THR A 210 -0.38 5.54 -14.28
CA THR A 210 -1.30 5.66 -15.43
C THR A 210 -2.64 5.03 -15.09
N TYR A 211 -3.69 5.52 -15.73
CA TYR A 211 -5.03 4.95 -15.63
C TYR A 211 -5.69 5.03 -17.00
N TYR A 212 -6.17 3.90 -17.50
CA TYR A 212 -6.67 3.78 -18.85
C TYR A 212 -8.04 3.11 -18.92
N HIS A 213 -9.02 3.83 -19.46
CA HIS A 213 -10.33 3.30 -19.84
C HIS A 213 -10.22 2.64 -21.20
N THR A 214 -10.31 1.33 -21.28
CA THR A 214 -10.08 0.58 -22.55
C THR A 214 -11.13 0.87 -23.62
N GLY A 215 -12.32 1.33 -23.21
CA GLY A 215 -13.48 1.48 -24.07
C GLY A 215 -14.23 0.17 -24.35
N ILE A 216 -13.81 -0.92 -23.72
CA ILE A 216 -14.50 -2.21 -23.73
C ILE A 216 -15.37 -2.27 -22.49
N LYS A 217 -16.64 -1.82 -22.59
CA LYS A 217 -17.55 -1.66 -21.46
C LYS A 217 -16.85 -0.84 -20.35
N SER A 218 -16.91 -1.31 -19.11
CA SER A 218 -16.30 -0.68 -17.94
C SER A 218 -14.86 -1.14 -17.65
N LEU A 219 -14.21 -1.90 -18.54
CA LEU A 219 -12.85 -2.40 -18.29
C LEU A 219 -11.84 -1.26 -18.19
N ARG A 220 -11.15 -1.21 -17.05
CA ARG A 220 -10.11 -0.25 -16.72
C ARG A 220 -8.82 -0.98 -16.42
N ILE A 221 -7.69 -0.41 -16.84
CA ILE A 221 -6.34 -0.93 -16.58
C ILE A 221 -5.50 0.23 -16.04
N ALA A 222 -4.68 -0.05 -15.05
CA ALA A 222 -3.79 0.94 -14.48
C ALA A 222 -2.42 0.33 -14.19
N MET A 223 -1.38 1.14 -14.35
CA MET A 223 -0.01 0.79 -14.00
C MET A 223 0.52 1.83 -13.04
N LEU A 224 1.32 1.38 -12.08
CA LEU A 224 1.90 2.23 -11.06
C LEU A 224 3.30 1.74 -10.71
N GLY A 225 4.27 2.61 -10.84
CA GLY A 225 5.60 2.44 -10.27
C GLY A 225 5.74 3.35 -9.06
N GLN A 226 6.11 2.81 -7.90
CA GLN A 226 6.21 3.56 -6.66
C GLN A 226 7.61 3.48 -6.07
N ASN A 227 7.96 4.56 -5.37
CA ASN A 227 9.15 4.68 -4.53
C ASN A 227 10.48 4.50 -5.29
N PHE A 228 10.56 4.98 -6.54
CA PHE A 228 11.81 5.01 -7.30
C PHE A 228 12.73 6.08 -6.71
N GLY A 229 13.81 5.67 -6.08
CA GLY A 229 14.79 6.56 -5.46
C GLY A 229 16.17 5.90 -5.36
N PRO A 230 17.22 6.70 -5.06
CA PRO A 230 18.57 6.19 -4.85
C PRO A 230 18.66 5.37 -3.55
N ASP A 231 19.69 4.57 -3.42
CA ASP A 231 20.06 3.96 -2.14
C ASP A 231 20.61 5.03 -1.19
N THR A 232 20.40 4.87 0.10
CA THR A 232 20.89 5.79 1.14
C THR A 232 21.59 5.02 2.27
N GLN A 233 22.06 5.74 3.29
CA GLN A 233 22.70 5.18 4.47
C GLN A 233 22.25 5.97 5.70
N PHE A 234 22.17 5.31 6.87
CA PHE A 234 22.03 6.03 8.12
C PHE A 234 23.28 6.88 8.38
N THR A 235 23.05 8.11 8.83
CA THR A 235 24.13 9.12 8.95
C THR A 235 25.07 8.90 10.12
N LYS A 236 24.69 8.04 11.08
CA LYS A 236 25.52 7.80 12.25
C LYS A 236 26.52 6.67 11.98
N TYR A 237 27.78 7.06 11.85
CA TYR A 237 28.92 6.15 11.76
C TYR A 237 29.52 5.95 13.16
N ASP A 238 29.58 4.71 13.62
CA ASP A 238 30.29 4.39 14.85
C ASP A 238 31.77 4.19 14.53
N GLU A 239 32.58 5.21 14.83
CA GLU A 239 34.03 5.19 14.61
C GLU A 239 34.75 4.08 15.39
N GLN A 240 34.15 3.57 16.47
CA GLN A 240 34.76 2.52 17.30
C GLN A 240 34.65 1.15 16.63
N ILE A 241 33.59 0.91 15.84
CA ILE A 241 33.35 -0.41 15.22
C ILE A 241 34.01 -0.51 13.84
N GLN A 242 34.32 0.63 13.18
CA GLN A 242 34.93 0.71 11.83
C GLN A 242 34.16 -0.05 10.74
N ILE A 243 32.88 -0.33 10.96
CA ILE A 243 32.00 -0.97 9.96
C ILE A 243 31.27 0.15 9.21
N PRO A 244 31.41 0.26 7.88
CA PRO A 244 30.64 1.24 7.13
C PRO A 244 29.16 0.97 7.27
N PRO A 245 28.32 2.01 7.40
CA PRO A 245 26.89 1.83 7.53
C PRO A 245 26.33 1.08 6.31
N SER A 246 25.43 0.13 6.57
CA SER A 246 24.80 -0.65 5.52
C SER A 246 23.97 0.25 4.60
N GLN A 247 24.01 -0.03 3.31
CA GLN A 247 23.13 0.65 2.34
C GLN A 247 21.68 0.21 2.55
N VAL A 248 20.79 1.20 2.61
CA VAL A 248 19.35 1.01 2.70
C VAL A 248 18.73 1.34 1.36
N ARG A 249 18.02 0.39 0.78
CA ARG A 249 17.37 0.55 -0.52
C ARG A 249 15.95 1.08 -0.35
N MET A 250 15.48 1.82 -1.37
CA MET A 250 14.08 2.19 -1.44
C MET A 250 13.22 0.95 -1.72
N PRO A 251 12.02 0.86 -1.09
CA PRO A 251 11.08 -0.25 -1.30
C PRO A 251 10.30 -0.04 -2.61
N MET A 252 11.01 -0.15 -3.74
CA MET A 252 10.43 0.03 -5.06
C MET A 252 9.41 -1.05 -5.35
N VAL A 253 8.26 -0.64 -5.92
CA VAL A 253 7.17 -1.54 -6.25
C VAL A 253 6.61 -1.17 -7.62
N PHE A 254 6.42 -2.18 -8.47
CA PHE A 254 5.64 -2.06 -9.70
C PHE A 254 4.31 -2.78 -9.53
N LYS A 255 3.21 -2.11 -9.94
CA LYS A 255 1.86 -2.66 -9.82
C LYS A 255 1.12 -2.55 -11.15
N LEU A 256 0.36 -3.60 -11.47
CA LEU A 256 -0.54 -3.67 -12.62
C LEU A 256 -1.93 -4.07 -12.14
N GLY A 257 -2.90 -3.19 -12.32
CA GLY A 257 -4.28 -3.41 -11.91
C GLY A 257 -5.25 -3.47 -13.08
N ALA A 258 -6.31 -4.26 -12.93
CA ALA A 258 -7.46 -4.30 -13.82
C ALA A 258 -8.76 -4.32 -13.00
N ALA A 259 -9.78 -3.59 -13.46
CA ALA A 259 -11.09 -3.59 -12.83
C ALA A 259 -12.21 -3.60 -13.87
N PHE A 260 -13.32 -4.21 -13.51
CA PHE A 260 -14.49 -4.33 -14.37
C PHE A 260 -15.77 -4.24 -13.53
N ASP A 261 -16.75 -3.46 -14.00
CA ASP A 261 -18.06 -3.39 -13.36
C ASP A 261 -18.98 -4.48 -13.95
N LEU A 262 -19.30 -5.48 -13.14
CA LEU A 262 -20.24 -6.54 -13.49
C LEU A 262 -21.68 -6.00 -13.55
N VAL A 263 -21.97 -5.01 -12.69
CA VAL A 263 -23.22 -4.25 -12.67
C VAL A 263 -22.82 -2.79 -12.64
N GLU A 264 -23.22 -2.06 -13.67
CA GLU A 264 -22.99 -0.62 -13.76
C GLU A 264 -24.18 0.12 -13.17
N GLN A 265 -23.92 1.10 -12.32
CA GLN A 265 -24.95 1.95 -11.75
C GLN A 265 -25.45 2.95 -12.77
N SER A 266 -26.78 3.15 -12.81
CA SER A 266 -27.47 4.16 -13.62
C SER A 266 -28.67 4.73 -12.85
N GLU A 267 -29.39 5.66 -13.44
CA GLU A 267 -30.61 6.21 -12.83
C GLU A 267 -31.67 5.15 -12.52
N ASP A 268 -31.81 4.15 -13.41
CA ASP A 268 -32.73 3.02 -13.23
C ASP A 268 -32.14 1.85 -12.43
N GLN A 269 -30.84 1.81 -12.24
CA GLN A 269 -30.10 0.72 -11.58
C GLN A 269 -29.30 1.24 -10.41
N PRO A 270 -29.81 1.10 -9.18
CA PRO A 270 -29.14 1.65 -7.99
C PRO A 270 -27.92 0.85 -7.51
N HIS A 271 -27.65 -0.29 -8.14
CA HIS A 271 -26.61 -1.23 -7.72
C HIS A 271 -25.35 -1.08 -8.57
N LEU A 272 -24.20 -1.11 -7.92
CA LEU A 272 -22.87 -1.22 -8.50
C LEU A 272 -22.24 -2.54 -8.03
N LEU A 273 -21.60 -3.27 -8.93
CA LEU A 273 -20.75 -4.40 -8.54
C LEU A 273 -19.48 -4.34 -9.36
N THR A 274 -18.39 -3.98 -8.71
CA THR A 274 -17.04 -3.90 -9.30
C THR A 274 -16.19 -5.06 -8.81
N VAL A 275 -15.47 -5.72 -9.71
CA VAL A 275 -14.41 -6.68 -9.39
C VAL A 275 -13.08 -6.13 -9.89
N ALA A 276 -12.02 -6.37 -9.13
CA ALA A 276 -10.69 -5.90 -9.47
C ALA A 276 -9.61 -6.91 -9.09
N THR A 277 -8.49 -6.83 -9.78
CA THR A 277 -7.28 -7.59 -9.47
C THR A 277 -6.06 -6.68 -9.65
N GLU A 278 -5.03 -6.93 -8.86
CA GLU A 278 -3.75 -6.22 -8.92
C GLU A 278 -2.60 -7.21 -8.76
N PHE A 279 -1.63 -7.14 -9.66
CA PHE A 279 -0.33 -7.78 -9.53
C PHE A 279 0.68 -6.78 -9.01
N THR A 280 1.47 -7.20 -8.04
CA THR A 280 2.49 -6.40 -7.39
C THR A 280 3.83 -7.10 -7.46
N HIS A 281 4.85 -6.42 -8.00
CA HIS A 281 6.23 -6.87 -8.09
C HIS A 281 7.11 -5.95 -7.23
N PRO A 282 7.42 -6.33 -5.98
CA PRO A 282 8.35 -5.59 -5.13
C PRO A 282 9.80 -5.94 -5.48
N ASN A 283 10.73 -5.01 -5.25
CA ASN A 283 12.17 -5.26 -5.44
C ASN A 283 12.81 -6.10 -4.31
N ASP A 284 12.11 -6.26 -3.18
CA ASP A 284 12.59 -6.85 -1.94
C ASP A 284 11.71 -8.00 -1.42
N GLY A 285 11.01 -8.68 -2.29
CA GLY A 285 10.14 -9.81 -1.94
C GLY A 285 9.61 -10.52 -3.17
N ASP A 286 8.75 -11.49 -2.92
CA ASP A 286 8.09 -12.27 -3.97
C ASP A 286 6.92 -11.50 -4.59
N GLU A 287 6.54 -11.89 -5.81
CA GLU A 287 5.37 -11.36 -6.50
C GLU A 287 4.10 -11.64 -5.70
N LYS A 288 3.22 -10.65 -5.66
CA LYS A 288 1.98 -10.71 -4.92
C LYS A 288 0.79 -10.48 -5.85
N MET A 289 -0.34 -11.09 -5.52
CA MET A 289 -1.57 -10.90 -6.26
C MET A 289 -2.71 -10.55 -5.29
N HIS A 290 -3.54 -9.62 -5.71
CA HIS A 290 -4.68 -9.14 -4.94
C HIS A 290 -5.95 -9.27 -5.76
N VAL A 291 -7.04 -9.68 -5.13
CA VAL A 291 -8.37 -9.73 -5.73
C VAL A 291 -9.35 -9.06 -4.78
N GLY A 292 -10.25 -8.27 -5.32
CA GLY A 292 -11.26 -7.56 -4.54
C GLY A 292 -12.57 -7.38 -5.28
N ALA A 293 -13.64 -7.25 -4.51
CA ALA A 293 -14.97 -6.92 -4.99
C ALA A 293 -15.60 -5.81 -4.14
N GLU A 294 -16.23 -4.84 -4.80
CA GLU A 294 -16.98 -3.77 -4.17
C GLU A 294 -18.42 -3.79 -4.65
N TYR A 295 -19.37 -3.92 -3.72
CA TYR A 295 -20.77 -3.71 -3.97
C TYR A 295 -21.21 -2.36 -3.44
N GLY A 296 -21.82 -1.54 -4.29
CA GLY A 296 -22.35 -0.22 -3.97
C GLY A 296 -23.87 -0.15 -4.14
N LEU A 297 -24.52 0.56 -3.24
CA LEU A 297 -25.95 0.85 -3.30
C LEU A 297 -26.18 2.36 -3.33
N ARG A 298 -26.74 2.86 -4.44
CA ARG A 298 -27.11 4.28 -4.65
C ARG A 298 -25.95 5.27 -4.45
N ASN A 299 -24.71 4.86 -4.62
CA ASN A 299 -23.52 5.65 -4.24
C ASN A 299 -23.50 6.10 -2.76
N LEU A 300 -24.36 5.50 -1.91
CA LEU A 300 -24.52 5.85 -0.51
C LEU A 300 -23.79 4.89 0.40
N ALA A 301 -23.97 3.58 0.20
CA ALA A 301 -23.40 2.54 1.04
C ALA A 301 -22.62 1.55 0.19
N TYR A 302 -21.51 1.07 0.77
CA TYR A 302 -20.59 0.14 0.12
C TYR A 302 -20.24 -1.01 1.05
N VAL A 303 -20.17 -2.21 0.50
CA VAL A 303 -19.62 -3.41 1.15
C VAL A 303 -18.50 -3.93 0.27
N ARG A 304 -17.39 -4.30 0.89
CA ARG A 304 -16.16 -4.67 0.21
C ARG A 304 -15.57 -5.94 0.80
N GLY A 305 -14.92 -6.72 -0.05
CA GLY A 305 -14.14 -7.87 0.37
C GLY A 305 -12.98 -8.09 -0.60
N GLY A 306 -11.90 -8.61 -0.08
CA GLY A 306 -10.72 -8.89 -0.87
C GLY A 306 -9.88 -10.02 -0.28
N TYR A 307 -8.92 -10.47 -1.06
CA TYR A 307 -7.97 -11.48 -0.65
C TYR A 307 -6.57 -11.17 -1.20
N ARG A 308 -5.55 -11.43 -0.37
CA ARG A 308 -4.13 -11.24 -0.66
C ARG A 308 -3.47 -12.61 -0.83
N PHE A 309 -2.85 -12.82 -1.98
CA PHE A 309 -2.13 -14.06 -2.29
C PHE A 309 -0.62 -13.85 -2.17
N ASN A 310 0.10 -14.89 -1.81
CA ASN A 310 1.55 -14.89 -1.58
C ASN A 310 2.00 -13.98 -0.43
N TYR A 311 1.22 -13.96 0.64
CA TYR A 311 1.57 -13.37 1.92
C TYR A 311 1.66 -14.47 2.98
N ASP A 312 2.56 -14.30 3.95
CA ASP A 312 2.77 -15.30 5.00
C ASP A 312 1.61 -15.37 5.98
N GLU A 313 1.09 -14.22 6.42
CA GLU A 313 0.04 -14.14 7.45
C GLU A 313 -1.19 -13.34 6.96
N GLU A 314 -1.04 -12.48 5.96
CA GLU A 314 -2.13 -11.65 5.45
C GLU A 314 -2.99 -12.43 4.45
N GLY A 315 -4.31 -12.36 4.56
CA GLY A 315 -5.21 -13.08 3.65
C GLY A 315 -6.49 -12.31 3.38
N LEU A 316 -7.52 -12.63 4.15
CA LEU A 316 -8.85 -12.08 3.98
C LEU A 316 -8.92 -10.62 4.43
N THR A 317 -9.60 -9.81 3.62
CA THR A 317 -9.93 -8.43 3.98
C THR A 317 -11.40 -8.19 3.77
N ALA A 318 -12.00 -7.35 4.61
CA ALA A 318 -13.39 -6.97 4.51
C ALA A 318 -13.59 -5.52 4.96
N GLY A 319 -14.66 -4.89 4.51
CA GLY A 319 -14.96 -3.54 4.96
C GLY A 319 -16.25 -2.99 4.40
N GLY A 320 -16.52 -1.75 4.77
CA GLY A 320 -17.70 -1.04 4.31
C GLY A 320 -17.46 0.47 4.33
N GLY A 321 -18.36 1.18 3.70
CA GLY A 321 -18.29 2.64 3.65
C GLY A 321 -19.64 3.29 3.43
N LEU A 322 -19.73 4.52 3.89
CA LEU A 322 -20.86 5.41 3.66
C LEU A 322 -20.37 6.68 2.95
N ASN A 323 -21.13 7.14 1.97
CA ASN A 323 -20.84 8.37 1.24
C ASN A 323 -22.09 9.25 1.23
N LEU A 324 -22.06 10.29 2.03
CA LEU A 324 -23.17 11.23 2.18
C LEU A 324 -22.89 12.48 1.34
N LYS A 325 -23.63 12.65 0.27
CA LYS A 325 -23.56 13.84 -0.58
C LYS A 325 -24.76 14.74 -0.34
N ARG A 326 -24.49 16.02 -0.11
CA ARG A 326 -25.51 17.05 0.02
C ARG A 326 -25.06 18.32 -0.66
N ASP A 327 -25.78 18.71 -1.70
CA ASP A 327 -25.48 19.88 -2.54
C ASP A 327 -24.02 19.83 -3.06
N GLN A 328 -23.17 20.75 -2.59
CA GLN A 328 -21.76 20.87 -2.98
C GLN A 328 -20.79 20.18 -2.03
N TYR A 329 -21.28 19.44 -1.03
CA TYR A 329 -20.46 18.81 -0.01
C TYR A 329 -20.65 17.30 -0.01
N GLY A 330 -19.56 16.58 0.08
CA GLY A 330 -19.52 15.14 0.30
C GLY A 330 -18.76 14.79 1.57
N ILE A 331 -19.28 13.85 2.33
CA ILE A 331 -18.57 13.25 3.48
C ILE A 331 -18.58 11.75 3.27
N SER A 332 -17.40 11.15 3.34
CA SER A 332 -17.25 9.69 3.28
C SER A 332 -16.63 9.18 4.58
N VAL A 333 -17.11 8.02 5.02
CA VAL A 333 -16.51 7.28 6.14
C VAL A 333 -16.40 5.83 5.71
N ASP A 334 -15.19 5.30 5.75
CA ASP A 334 -14.87 3.93 5.38
C ASP A 334 -14.19 3.21 6.54
N TYR A 335 -14.47 1.92 6.68
CA TYR A 335 -13.86 1.03 7.65
C TYR A 335 -13.37 -0.24 6.97
N ALA A 336 -12.22 -0.74 7.41
CA ALA A 336 -11.68 -2.01 6.96
C ALA A 336 -11.15 -2.86 8.10
N TYR A 337 -11.27 -4.16 7.91
CA TYR A 337 -10.69 -5.23 8.69
C TYR A 337 -9.72 -6.01 7.79
N ILE A 338 -8.51 -6.26 8.29
CA ILE A 338 -7.48 -7.08 7.63
C ILE A 338 -7.12 -8.21 8.59
N GLU A 339 -7.21 -9.44 8.12
CA GLU A 339 -6.75 -10.61 8.86
C GLU A 339 -5.23 -10.77 8.74
N PHE A 340 -4.56 -10.95 9.89
CA PHE A 340 -3.11 -11.18 9.99
C PHE A 340 -2.80 -12.51 10.68
N GLY A 341 -3.63 -13.53 10.49
CA GLY A 341 -3.42 -14.88 11.00
C GLY A 341 -3.00 -14.88 12.48
N ARG A 342 -1.81 -15.35 12.79
CA ARG A 342 -1.27 -15.43 14.15
C ARG A 342 -0.95 -14.09 14.78
N LEU A 343 -0.83 -13.03 13.99
CA LEU A 343 -0.55 -11.67 14.48
C LEU A 343 -1.84 -10.89 14.82
N GLY A 344 -3.02 -11.53 14.68
CA GLY A 344 -4.30 -10.94 15.02
C GLY A 344 -4.96 -10.24 13.84
N SER A 345 -5.42 -9.02 14.03
CA SER A 345 -6.14 -8.26 13.00
C SER A 345 -5.81 -6.77 13.06
N VAL A 346 -5.91 -6.12 11.91
CA VAL A 346 -5.67 -4.70 11.74
C VAL A 346 -6.97 -4.00 11.33
N HIS A 347 -7.21 -2.84 11.90
CA HIS A 347 -8.39 -2.02 11.68
C HIS A 347 -7.98 -0.68 11.09
N VAL A 348 -8.67 -0.28 10.02
CA VAL A 348 -8.42 0.99 9.33
C VAL A 348 -9.71 1.80 9.28
N VAL A 349 -9.63 3.07 9.63
CA VAL A 349 -10.73 4.02 9.49
C VAL A 349 -10.27 5.16 8.59
N THR A 350 -11.09 5.54 7.63
CA THR A 350 -10.83 6.67 6.73
C THR A 350 -12.03 7.62 6.72
N VAL A 351 -11.76 8.91 6.80
CA VAL A 351 -12.76 9.96 6.63
C VAL A 351 -12.34 10.84 5.46
N GLY A 352 -13.28 11.14 4.58
CA GLY A 352 -13.09 12.00 3.43
C GLY A 352 -14.08 13.16 3.39
N PHE A 353 -13.65 14.29 2.84
CA PHE A 353 -14.46 15.48 2.61
C PHE A 353 -14.23 15.98 1.19
N ASP A 354 -15.32 16.14 0.44
CA ASP A 354 -15.30 16.66 -0.92
C ASP A 354 -16.10 17.98 -0.99
N PHE A 355 -15.55 18.94 -1.72
CA PHE A 355 -16.14 20.27 -1.86
C PHE A 355 -16.34 20.61 -3.33
N GLY A 356 -17.53 21.11 -3.70
CA GLY A 356 -17.80 21.60 -5.06
C GLY A 356 -17.96 20.49 -6.11
N GLN A 357 -18.53 19.36 -5.70
CA GLN A 357 -18.87 18.25 -6.64
C GLN A 357 -20.17 18.54 -7.37
#